data_fba4ebdce8da41f74db917dbc0160df5
#
_entry.id   fba4ebdce8da41f74db917dbc0160df5
#
_cell.length_a   1.000
_cell.length_b   1.000
_cell.length_c   1.000
_cell.angle_alpha   90.00
_cell.angle_beta   90.00
_cell.angle_gamma   90.00
#
_symmetry.space_group_name_H-M   'P 1'
#
loop_
_entity.id
_entity.type
_entity.pdbx_description
1 polymer ?
#
loop_
_entity_poly.entity_id
_entity_poly.type
_entity_poly.pdbx_seq_one_letter_code
_entity_poly.pdbx_strand_id
1 'polypeptide(L)'
;MSFSGLLFNVGATIGDWRRDRKIPLPKGVTQCRDIRYGSHGKWSLLDVYYPEHAEGNLPTIVSIHGGGYVYGTKEIYRRYGMDMAARGFAFVNFNYRLAPKWKFPTPLYDTNAVLEWVCKNAKRYHLDPERIILVGDSAGAQLASQYAAIRTDPDYAALFPMTLAPVKIRCLGLNCGIYDPAALRKGTSMEGLIRDYMGKLAFTDDPRVHVMDAIGPDYPPAFIATAHHDFLRDNAQPMFDHLQSRGVPAEVRCYGSEEAKEVAHVFHVNIALQEAKRCNDDEAEFFKRYI
;
A
#
# COMPACT_ATOMS: atom_id res chain seq x y z
N MET A 1 2.19 -12.27 19.22
CA MET A 1 1.19 -11.23 18.88
C MET A 1 0.73 -10.61 20.19
N SER A 2 0.75 -9.30 20.26
CA SER A 2 0.23 -8.55 21.41
C SER A 2 -1.28 -8.72 21.55
N PHE A 3 -1.84 -8.42 22.74
CA PHE A 3 -3.29 -8.48 22.94
C PHE A 3 -4.04 -7.52 22.02
N SER A 4 -3.51 -6.30 21.83
CA SER A 4 -4.06 -5.34 20.86
C SER A 4 -3.99 -5.85 19.42
N GLY A 5 -2.92 -6.54 19.03
CA GLY A 5 -2.80 -7.18 17.72
C GLY A 5 -3.84 -8.28 17.50
N LEU A 6 -4.15 -9.06 18.53
CA LEU A 6 -5.19 -10.08 18.45
C LEU A 6 -6.59 -9.47 18.29
N LEU A 7 -6.94 -8.47 19.09
CA LEU A 7 -8.22 -7.77 19.00
C LEU A 7 -8.40 -7.09 17.65
N PHE A 8 -7.34 -6.43 17.16
CA PHE A 8 -7.33 -5.82 15.84
C PHE A 8 -7.60 -6.85 14.74
N ASN A 9 -6.91 -7.99 14.76
CA ASN A 9 -7.06 -9.06 13.78
C ASN A 9 -8.51 -9.59 13.72
N VAL A 10 -9.12 -9.88 14.88
CA VAL A 10 -10.50 -10.36 14.96
C VAL A 10 -11.49 -9.31 14.45
N GLY A 11 -11.35 -8.07 14.89
CA GLY A 11 -12.24 -6.97 14.48
C GLY A 11 -12.17 -6.69 12.99
N ALA A 12 -10.96 -6.61 12.43
CA ALA A 12 -10.73 -6.40 11.00
C ALA A 12 -11.29 -7.56 10.16
N THR A 13 -11.07 -8.82 10.57
CA THR A 13 -11.62 -9.99 9.87
C THR A 13 -13.14 -9.93 9.74
N ILE A 14 -13.83 -9.58 10.84
CA ILE A 14 -15.30 -9.49 10.84
C ILE A 14 -15.76 -8.31 9.96
N GLY A 15 -15.08 -7.17 10.05
CA GLY A 15 -15.38 -5.98 9.27
C GLY A 15 -15.26 -6.24 7.76
N ASP A 16 -14.14 -6.78 7.34
CA ASP A 16 -13.86 -7.08 5.93
C ASP A 16 -14.82 -8.14 5.37
N TRP A 17 -15.11 -9.20 6.11
CA TRP A 17 -16.09 -10.21 5.70
C TRP A 17 -17.49 -9.60 5.51
N ARG A 18 -17.93 -8.71 6.43
CA ARG A 18 -19.22 -8.04 6.33
C ARG A 18 -19.30 -7.11 5.12
N ARG A 19 -18.23 -6.39 4.82
CA ARG A 19 -18.11 -5.53 3.64
C ARG A 19 -18.19 -6.36 2.36
N ASP A 20 -17.31 -7.34 2.23
CA ASP A 20 -17.05 -8.01 0.96
C ASP A 20 -18.18 -8.92 0.49
N ARG A 21 -18.91 -9.54 1.42
CA ARG A 21 -20.01 -10.47 1.05
C ARG A 21 -21.16 -9.81 0.27
N LYS A 22 -21.27 -8.47 0.33
CA LYS A 22 -22.37 -7.72 -0.32
C LYS A 22 -21.96 -7.03 -1.61
N ILE A 23 -20.68 -6.97 -1.91
CA ILE A 23 -20.15 -6.23 -3.05
C ILE A 23 -19.86 -7.20 -4.19
N PRO A 24 -20.50 -7.05 -5.36
CA PRO A 24 -20.18 -7.88 -6.52
C PRO A 24 -18.77 -7.59 -7.03
N LEU A 25 -18.19 -8.56 -7.74
CA LEU A 25 -16.91 -8.35 -8.42
C LEU A 25 -17.12 -7.50 -9.68
N PRO A 26 -16.22 -6.54 -9.95
CA PRO A 26 -16.22 -5.83 -11.22
C PRO A 26 -16.15 -6.77 -12.43
N LYS A 27 -16.85 -6.43 -13.52
CA LYS A 27 -16.85 -7.19 -14.77
C LYS A 27 -15.81 -6.65 -15.75
N GLY A 28 -15.50 -7.40 -16.81
CA GLY A 28 -14.57 -6.99 -17.86
C GLY A 28 -13.09 -7.02 -17.41
N VAL A 29 -12.78 -7.82 -16.39
CA VAL A 29 -11.43 -7.93 -15.80
C VAL A 29 -11.00 -9.38 -15.72
N THR A 30 -9.88 -9.68 -16.35
CA THR A 30 -9.18 -10.96 -16.22
C THR A 30 -8.54 -11.08 -14.87
N GLN A 31 -8.61 -12.27 -14.27
CA GLN A 31 -8.05 -12.56 -12.94
C GLN A 31 -7.12 -13.76 -13.02
N CYS A 32 -5.86 -13.56 -12.66
CA CYS A 32 -4.87 -14.62 -12.48
C CYS A 32 -4.55 -14.70 -10.98
N ARG A 33 -4.96 -15.79 -10.33
CA ARG A 33 -4.93 -15.88 -8.87
C ARG A 33 -3.94 -16.91 -8.36
N ASP A 34 -3.54 -16.73 -7.09
CA ASP A 34 -2.72 -17.66 -6.32
C ASP A 34 -1.37 -18.00 -6.99
N ILE A 35 -0.79 -16.99 -7.64
CA ILE A 35 0.50 -17.12 -8.31
C ILE A 35 1.61 -17.01 -7.28
N ARG A 36 2.55 -17.96 -7.31
CA ARG A 36 3.68 -17.99 -6.39
C ARG A 36 4.79 -17.04 -6.85
N TYR A 37 5.21 -16.12 -5.96
CA TYR A 37 6.38 -15.25 -6.19
C TYR A 37 7.59 -15.59 -5.31
N GLY A 38 7.41 -16.44 -4.28
CA GLY A 38 8.46 -16.84 -3.35
C GLY A 38 8.16 -18.18 -2.67
N SER A 39 8.91 -18.51 -1.62
CA SER A 39 8.91 -19.84 -0.99
C SER A 39 8.14 -19.96 0.33
N HIS A 40 7.46 -18.88 0.80
CA HIS A 40 6.84 -18.85 2.12
C HIS A 40 5.34 -19.24 2.12
N GLY A 41 4.95 -20.22 1.29
CA GLY A 41 3.57 -20.72 1.22
C GLY A 41 2.56 -19.63 0.86
N LYS A 42 1.47 -19.52 1.61
CA LYS A 42 0.44 -18.50 1.36
C LYS A 42 0.94 -17.05 1.44
N TRP A 43 2.05 -16.82 2.17
CA TRP A 43 2.65 -15.49 2.32
C TRP A 43 3.54 -15.07 1.15
N SER A 44 3.67 -15.93 0.14
CA SER A 44 4.35 -15.64 -1.12
C SER A 44 3.44 -15.90 -2.31
N LEU A 45 2.16 -15.58 -2.18
CA LEU A 45 1.16 -15.63 -3.25
C LEU A 45 0.76 -14.21 -3.64
N LEU A 46 0.53 -14.02 -4.93
CA LEU A 46 -0.02 -12.81 -5.50
C LEU A 46 -1.16 -13.12 -6.47
N ASP A 47 -1.98 -12.12 -6.73
CA ASP A 47 -2.98 -12.12 -7.79
C ASP A 47 -2.66 -11.00 -8.78
N VAL A 48 -3.00 -11.20 -10.05
CA VAL A 48 -2.91 -10.17 -11.09
C VAL A 48 -4.28 -9.95 -11.71
N TYR A 49 -4.66 -8.68 -11.87
CA TYR A 49 -5.89 -8.26 -12.51
C TYR A 49 -5.57 -7.30 -13.66
N TYR A 50 -6.24 -7.44 -14.80
CA TYR A 50 -6.10 -6.53 -15.94
C TYR A 50 -7.37 -6.57 -16.80
N PRO A 51 -7.65 -5.54 -17.65
CA PRO A 51 -8.80 -5.54 -18.55
C PRO A 51 -8.82 -6.79 -19.46
N GLU A 52 -9.99 -7.40 -19.69
CA GLU A 52 -10.13 -8.62 -20.51
C GLU A 52 -9.55 -8.49 -21.93
N HIS A 53 -9.57 -7.28 -22.48
CA HIS A 53 -9.05 -6.98 -23.82
C HIS A 53 -7.76 -6.16 -23.77
N ALA A 54 -6.88 -6.45 -22.81
CA ALA A 54 -5.60 -5.77 -22.67
C ALA A 54 -4.71 -6.03 -23.89
N GLU A 55 -4.18 -4.96 -24.48
CA GLU A 55 -3.18 -5.01 -25.54
C GLU A 55 -1.86 -4.46 -25.02
N GLY A 56 -0.76 -5.19 -25.26
CA GLY A 56 0.56 -4.81 -24.79
C GLY A 56 0.70 -4.80 -23.25
N ASN A 57 1.69 -4.07 -22.74
CA ASN A 57 1.93 -3.89 -21.32
C ASN A 57 1.21 -2.64 -20.82
N LEU A 58 0.55 -2.76 -19.68
CA LEU A 58 -0.23 -1.71 -19.03
C LEU A 58 0.56 -1.08 -17.87
N PRO A 59 0.36 0.21 -17.57
CA PRO A 59 0.84 0.78 -16.31
C PRO A 59 0.43 -0.12 -15.16
N THR A 60 1.38 -0.46 -14.28
CA THR A 60 1.21 -1.53 -13.32
C THR A 60 1.15 -0.99 -11.90
N ILE A 61 0.00 -1.16 -11.26
CA ILE A 61 -0.17 -0.91 -9.83
C ILE A 61 0.34 -2.14 -9.07
N VAL A 62 1.26 -1.93 -8.14
CA VAL A 62 1.66 -2.93 -7.14
C VAL A 62 1.12 -2.46 -5.79
N SER A 63 0.16 -3.21 -5.24
CA SER A 63 -0.59 -2.84 -4.05
C SER A 63 -0.08 -3.57 -2.81
N ILE A 64 0.30 -2.81 -1.80
CA ILE A 64 0.75 -3.28 -0.49
C ILE A 64 -0.39 -3.09 0.50
N HIS A 65 -1.00 -4.19 0.92
CA HIS A 65 -2.19 -4.12 1.79
C HIS A 65 -1.88 -3.57 3.19
N GLY A 66 -2.88 -2.95 3.82
CA GLY A 66 -2.85 -2.54 5.21
C GLY A 66 -3.01 -3.70 6.20
N GLY A 67 -3.34 -3.34 7.45
CA GLY A 67 -3.59 -4.32 8.51
C GLY A 67 -2.60 -4.28 9.66
N GLY A 68 -1.99 -3.12 9.93
CA GLY A 68 -1.11 -2.91 11.08
C GLY A 68 0.08 -3.86 11.12
N TYR A 69 0.52 -4.37 9.98
CA TYR A 69 1.62 -5.35 9.78
C TYR A 69 1.33 -6.75 10.34
N VAL A 70 0.20 -6.99 11.00
CA VAL A 70 -0.16 -8.27 11.68
C VAL A 70 -1.37 -8.96 11.06
N TYR A 71 -2.07 -8.27 10.16
CA TYR A 71 -3.30 -8.67 9.50
C TYR A 71 -3.26 -8.34 8.00
N GLY A 72 -4.20 -8.90 7.27
CA GLY A 72 -4.43 -8.62 5.86
C GLY A 72 -3.97 -9.73 4.94
N THR A 73 -4.62 -9.79 3.81
CA THR A 73 -4.30 -10.68 2.69
C THR A 73 -4.75 -10.07 1.37
N LYS A 74 -4.20 -10.55 0.27
CA LYS A 74 -4.57 -10.15 -1.08
C LYS A 74 -6.09 -10.32 -1.39
N GLU A 75 -6.77 -11.24 -0.71
CA GLU A 75 -8.20 -11.50 -0.90
C GLU A 75 -9.06 -10.30 -0.54
N ILE A 76 -8.70 -9.55 0.49
CA ILE A 76 -9.42 -8.37 0.99
C ILE A 76 -9.40 -7.23 -0.06
N TYR A 77 -8.34 -7.15 -0.85
CA TYR A 77 -8.13 -6.09 -1.85
C TYR A 77 -8.56 -6.49 -3.26
N ARG A 78 -9.15 -7.69 -3.43
CA ARG A 78 -9.56 -8.19 -4.74
C ARG A 78 -10.49 -7.24 -5.48
N ARG A 79 -11.50 -6.71 -4.79
CA ARG A 79 -12.50 -5.81 -5.41
C ARG A 79 -11.89 -4.48 -5.83
N TYR A 80 -11.09 -3.89 -4.97
CA TYR A 80 -10.34 -2.69 -5.29
C TYR A 80 -9.38 -2.91 -6.46
N GLY A 81 -8.62 -4.01 -6.44
CA GLY A 81 -7.71 -4.33 -7.54
C GLY A 81 -8.41 -4.52 -8.88
N MET A 82 -9.57 -5.18 -8.89
CA MET A 82 -10.39 -5.31 -10.10
C MET A 82 -11.01 -3.97 -10.52
N ASP A 83 -11.38 -3.12 -9.58
CA ASP A 83 -11.92 -1.79 -9.84
C ASP A 83 -10.86 -0.88 -10.49
N MET A 84 -9.62 -0.93 -10.02
CA MET A 84 -8.49 -0.22 -10.64
C MET A 84 -8.11 -0.83 -12.01
N ALA A 85 -8.19 -2.15 -12.15
CA ALA A 85 -7.98 -2.80 -13.44
C ALA A 85 -9.03 -2.36 -14.48
N ALA A 86 -10.30 -2.22 -14.09
CA ALA A 86 -11.35 -1.68 -14.96
C ALA A 86 -11.08 -0.24 -15.44
N ARG A 87 -10.21 0.52 -14.73
CA ARG A 87 -9.75 1.86 -15.11
C ARG A 87 -8.53 1.86 -16.06
N GLY A 88 -8.08 0.67 -16.50
CA GLY A 88 -7.02 0.53 -17.52
C GLY A 88 -5.63 0.21 -16.97
N PHE A 89 -5.51 -0.18 -15.72
CA PHE A 89 -4.23 -0.60 -15.12
C PHE A 89 -4.10 -2.13 -15.12
N ALA A 90 -2.87 -2.63 -15.14
CA ALA A 90 -2.58 -3.93 -14.58
C ALA A 90 -2.39 -3.77 -13.05
N PHE A 91 -2.93 -4.69 -12.27
CA PHE A 91 -2.91 -4.59 -10.81
C PHE A 91 -2.34 -5.87 -10.21
N VAL A 92 -1.27 -5.74 -9.44
CA VAL A 92 -0.62 -6.82 -8.70
C VAL A 92 -0.92 -6.65 -7.21
N ASN A 93 -1.59 -7.64 -6.64
CA ASN A 93 -2.02 -7.67 -5.25
C ASN A 93 -1.39 -8.89 -4.57
N PHE A 94 -0.65 -8.72 -3.50
CA PHE A 94 0.15 -9.79 -2.93
C PHE A 94 0.05 -9.91 -1.41
N ASN A 95 0.25 -11.13 -0.91
CA ASN A 95 0.48 -11.37 0.50
C ASN A 95 1.96 -11.13 0.80
N TYR A 96 2.25 -10.44 1.89
CA TYR A 96 3.58 -10.36 2.47
C TYR A 96 3.61 -11.04 3.85
N ARG A 97 4.79 -11.36 4.32
CA ARG A 97 5.02 -12.02 5.59
C ARG A 97 4.69 -11.10 6.77
N LEU A 98 3.79 -11.53 7.64
CA LEU A 98 3.23 -10.73 8.74
C LEU A 98 3.95 -10.91 10.07
N ALA A 99 3.97 -9.84 10.86
CA ALA A 99 4.38 -9.84 12.25
C ALA A 99 3.37 -10.63 13.14
N PRO A 100 3.76 -11.09 14.31
CA PRO A 100 5.09 -10.97 14.94
C PRO A 100 6.09 -12.04 14.50
N LYS A 101 5.67 -12.98 13.63
CA LYS A 101 6.55 -14.06 13.15
C LYS A 101 7.66 -13.49 12.26
N TRP A 102 7.31 -12.57 11.38
CA TRP A 102 8.24 -11.89 10.51
C TRP A 102 8.17 -10.38 10.77
N LYS A 103 9.26 -9.85 11.28
CA LYS A 103 9.37 -8.46 11.71
C LYS A 103 9.97 -7.57 10.61
N PHE A 104 10.00 -6.30 10.88
CA PHE A 104 10.74 -5.32 10.10
C PHE A 104 12.20 -5.80 9.84
N PRO A 105 12.72 -5.66 8.64
CA PRO A 105 12.13 -5.08 7.46
C PRO A 105 11.55 -6.10 6.45
N THR A 106 11.13 -7.29 6.90
CA THR A 106 10.70 -8.41 6.03
C THR A 106 9.68 -8.02 4.95
N PRO A 107 8.61 -7.24 5.22
CA PRO A 107 7.65 -6.84 4.19
C PRO A 107 8.27 -6.02 3.06
N LEU A 108 9.32 -5.23 3.33
CA LEU A 108 10.05 -4.48 2.29
C LEU A 108 10.81 -5.41 1.33
N TYR A 109 11.39 -6.50 1.87
CA TYR A 109 12.03 -7.53 1.04
C TYR A 109 11.01 -8.30 0.20
N ASP A 110 9.81 -8.57 0.75
CA ASP A 110 8.74 -9.20 0.01
C ASP A 110 8.23 -8.29 -1.13
N THR A 111 8.10 -6.99 -0.87
CA THR A 111 7.78 -5.99 -1.90
C THR A 111 8.81 -5.99 -3.02
N ASN A 112 10.11 -6.00 -2.68
CA ASN A 112 11.17 -6.09 -3.69
C ASN A 112 11.08 -7.38 -4.52
N ALA A 113 10.83 -8.52 -3.87
CA ALA A 113 10.68 -9.80 -4.55
C ALA A 113 9.47 -9.83 -5.51
N VAL A 114 8.37 -9.17 -5.15
CA VAL A 114 7.22 -8.99 -6.04
C VAL A 114 7.58 -8.13 -7.24
N LEU A 115 8.31 -7.04 -7.05
CA LEU A 115 8.77 -6.18 -8.15
C LEU A 115 9.75 -6.92 -9.09
N GLU A 116 10.64 -7.75 -8.55
CA GLU A 116 11.46 -8.66 -9.38
C GLU A 116 10.59 -9.65 -10.16
N TRP A 117 9.55 -10.20 -9.52
CA TRP A 117 8.61 -11.09 -10.18
C TRP A 117 7.85 -10.37 -11.31
N VAL A 118 7.46 -9.11 -11.12
CA VAL A 118 6.83 -8.26 -12.15
C VAL A 118 7.75 -8.15 -13.37
N CYS A 119 9.04 -7.87 -13.19
CA CYS A 119 10.01 -7.81 -14.30
C CYS A 119 10.06 -9.13 -15.09
N LYS A 120 10.17 -10.26 -14.38
CA LYS A 120 10.29 -11.58 -14.99
C LYS A 120 9.03 -12.05 -15.72
N ASN A 121 7.87 -11.49 -15.37
CA ASN A 121 6.56 -11.94 -15.86
C ASN A 121 5.79 -10.87 -16.65
N ALA A 122 6.43 -9.75 -16.94
CA ALA A 122 5.83 -8.57 -17.55
C ALA A 122 4.97 -8.90 -18.78
N LYS A 123 5.55 -9.56 -19.76
CA LYS A 123 4.87 -9.92 -21.03
C LYS A 123 3.69 -10.88 -20.80
N ARG A 124 3.80 -11.81 -19.84
CA ARG A 124 2.78 -12.84 -19.60
C ARG A 124 1.50 -12.29 -19.01
N TYR A 125 1.61 -11.24 -18.18
CA TYR A 125 0.49 -10.69 -17.41
C TYR A 125 0.22 -9.21 -17.74
N HIS A 126 0.67 -8.73 -18.88
CA HIS A 126 0.49 -7.34 -19.34
C HIS A 126 1.05 -6.29 -18.37
N LEU A 127 2.13 -6.59 -17.62
CA LEU A 127 2.74 -5.70 -16.65
C LEU A 127 3.80 -4.83 -17.31
N ASP A 128 4.02 -3.61 -16.79
CA ASP A 128 5.04 -2.70 -17.27
C ASP A 128 6.01 -2.29 -16.14
N PRO A 129 7.22 -2.88 -16.08
CA PRO A 129 8.23 -2.52 -15.10
C PRO A 129 8.75 -1.08 -15.19
N GLU A 130 8.58 -0.42 -16.34
CA GLU A 130 8.98 0.98 -16.55
C GLU A 130 7.92 1.97 -16.09
N ARG A 131 6.68 1.49 -15.81
CA ARG A 131 5.54 2.32 -15.35
C ARG A 131 4.88 1.69 -14.14
N ILE A 132 5.65 1.55 -13.04
CA ILE A 132 5.15 1.06 -11.76
C ILE A 132 4.50 2.20 -10.96
N ILE A 133 3.35 1.93 -10.42
CA ILE A 133 2.65 2.73 -9.44
C ILE A 133 2.63 1.91 -8.15
N LEU A 134 3.21 2.42 -7.08
CA LEU A 134 3.21 1.71 -5.80
C LEU A 134 2.09 2.28 -4.93
N VAL A 135 1.12 1.44 -4.60
CA VAL A 135 -0.05 1.84 -3.80
C VAL A 135 -0.03 1.11 -2.46
N GLY A 136 -0.42 1.79 -1.42
CA GLY A 136 -0.62 1.17 -0.12
C GLY A 136 -1.62 1.94 0.73
N ASP A 137 -2.19 1.25 1.72
CA ASP A 137 -3.10 1.85 2.68
C ASP A 137 -2.68 1.55 4.12
N SER A 138 -2.94 2.47 5.04
CA SER A 138 -2.60 2.29 6.45
C SER A 138 -1.12 1.90 6.64
N ALA A 139 -0.85 0.73 7.22
CA ALA A 139 0.50 0.14 7.31
C ALA A 139 1.13 -0.09 5.92
N GLY A 140 0.33 -0.43 4.91
CA GLY A 140 0.79 -0.59 3.53
C GLY A 140 1.24 0.73 2.90
N ALA A 141 0.62 1.85 3.26
CA ALA A 141 1.07 3.18 2.82
C ALA A 141 2.45 3.52 3.39
N GLN A 142 2.70 3.18 4.66
CA GLN A 142 4.03 3.31 5.25
C GLN A 142 5.07 2.45 4.50
N LEU A 143 4.73 1.18 4.20
CA LEU A 143 5.62 0.30 3.46
C LEU A 143 5.90 0.80 2.04
N ALA A 144 4.88 1.32 1.35
CA ALA A 144 5.02 1.92 0.01
C ALA A 144 5.92 3.15 0.06
N SER A 145 5.66 4.06 1.01
CA SER A 145 6.46 5.27 1.24
C SER A 145 7.91 4.92 1.56
N GLN A 146 8.14 4.00 2.48
CA GLN A 146 9.49 3.59 2.87
C GLN A 146 10.23 2.90 1.72
N TYR A 147 9.58 2.04 0.96
CA TYR A 147 10.21 1.39 -0.18
C TYR A 147 10.59 2.41 -1.28
N ALA A 148 9.75 3.44 -1.50
CA ALA A 148 10.08 4.53 -2.40
C ALA A 148 11.31 5.33 -1.92
N ALA A 149 11.40 5.63 -0.61
CA ALA A 149 12.57 6.30 -0.02
C ALA A 149 13.86 5.46 -0.20
N ILE A 150 13.79 4.15 0.04
CA ILE A 150 14.92 3.22 -0.22
C ILE A 150 15.35 3.27 -1.71
N ARG A 151 14.43 3.51 -2.62
CA ARG A 151 14.72 3.58 -4.06
C ARG A 151 15.41 4.86 -4.50
N THR A 152 15.19 5.93 -3.78
CA THR A 152 15.59 7.29 -4.21
C THR A 152 16.69 7.91 -3.37
N ASP A 153 16.98 7.35 -2.18
CA ASP A 153 18.07 7.77 -1.31
C ASP A 153 19.12 6.63 -1.17
N PRO A 154 20.32 6.77 -1.77
CA PRO A 154 21.36 5.75 -1.71
C PRO A 154 21.88 5.48 -0.29
N ASP A 155 21.96 6.49 0.57
CA ASP A 155 22.43 6.35 1.95
C ASP A 155 21.41 5.57 2.78
N TYR A 156 20.12 5.86 2.57
CA TYR A 156 19.04 5.10 3.19
C TYR A 156 18.97 3.67 2.65
N ALA A 157 19.15 3.47 1.35
CA ALA A 157 19.21 2.15 0.73
C ALA A 157 20.32 1.26 1.32
N ALA A 158 21.48 1.85 1.64
CA ALA A 158 22.61 1.12 2.24
C ALA A 158 22.28 0.48 3.61
N LEU A 159 21.22 0.95 4.28
CA LEU A 159 20.75 0.36 5.55
C LEU A 159 19.97 -0.95 5.35
N PHE A 160 19.63 -1.31 4.10
CA PHE A 160 18.84 -2.49 3.76
C PHE A 160 19.61 -3.40 2.81
N PRO A 161 20.10 -4.57 3.28
CA PRO A 161 20.93 -5.46 2.46
C PRO A 161 20.09 -6.22 1.42
N MET A 162 19.64 -5.52 0.36
CA MET A 162 18.92 -6.10 -0.76
C MET A 162 19.36 -5.47 -2.09
N THR A 163 19.37 -6.25 -3.15
CA THR A 163 19.50 -5.73 -4.52
C THR A 163 18.13 -5.28 -4.98
N LEU A 164 18.00 -4.01 -5.34
CA LEU A 164 16.72 -3.44 -5.74
C LEU A 164 16.28 -3.96 -7.12
N ALA A 165 15.00 -4.30 -7.23
CA ALA A 165 14.39 -4.74 -8.49
C ALA A 165 14.55 -3.65 -9.59
N PRO A 166 14.86 -4.01 -10.84
CA PRO A 166 15.09 -3.05 -11.92
C PRO A 166 13.77 -2.53 -12.50
N VAL A 167 13.04 -1.75 -11.70
CA VAL A 167 11.74 -1.13 -12.05
C VAL A 167 11.82 0.38 -11.93
N LYS A 168 10.90 1.11 -12.60
CA LYS A 168 10.70 2.54 -12.38
C LYS A 168 9.39 2.79 -11.67
N ILE A 169 9.45 3.30 -10.44
CA ILE A 169 8.29 3.77 -9.71
C ILE A 169 7.98 5.19 -10.20
N ARG A 170 6.82 5.37 -10.83
CA ARG A 170 6.41 6.64 -11.44
C ARG A 170 5.68 7.55 -10.48
N CYS A 171 4.85 6.98 -9.61
CA CYS A 171 4.12 7.70 -8.58
C CYS A 171 3.63 6.74 -7.50
N LEU A 172 3.06 7.31 -6.45
CA LEU A 172 2.56 6.61 -5.28
C LEU A 172 1.09 6.93 -5.04
N GLY A 173 0.34 5.92 -4.55
CA GLY A 173 -0.96 6.09 -3.91
C GLY A 173 -0.84 5.74 -2.42
N LEU A 174 -1.03 6.73 -1.56
CA LEU A 174 -0.83 6.63 -0.12
C LEU A 174 -2.16 6.86 0.61
N ASN A 175 -2.90 5.79 0.83
CA ASN A 175 -4.28 5.84 1.32
C ASN A 175 -4.36 5.64 2.83
N CYS A 176 -4.99 6.56 3.57
CA CYS A 176 -5.25 6.46 5.01
C CYS A 176 -3.99 6.06 5.82
N GLY A 177 -2.83 6.66 5.49
CA GLY A 177 -1.53 6.13 5.85
C GLY A 177 -1.00 6.53 7.22
N ILE A 178 -0.11 5.69 7.72
CA ILE A 178 0.97 6.07 8.61
C ILE A 178 2.19 6.30 7.71
N TYR A 179 2.93 7.38 7.87
CA TYR A 179 4.07 7.65 6.99
C TYR A 179 5.39 7.60 7.74
N ASP A 180 5.37 7.94 9.03
CA ASP A 180 6.54 7.88 9.89
C ASP A 180 6.27 7.00 11.12
N PRO A 181 6.80 5.75 11.14
CA PRO A 181 6.67 4.89 12.31
C PRO A 181 7.31 5.47 13.59
N ALA A 182 8.31 6.36 13.44
CA ALA A 182 8.96 7.01 14.58
C ALA A 182 8.04 8.03 15.27
N ALA A 183 7.09 8.62 14.54
CA ALA A 183 6.10 9.53 15.10
C ALA A 183 5.03 8.83 15.96
N LEU A 184 4.91 7.51 15.88
CA LEU A 184 3.97 6.74 16.68
C LEU A 184 4.48 6.62 18.11
N ARG A 185 3.77 7.25 19.05
CA ARG A 185 4.18 7.35 20.45
C ARG A 185 3.81 6.11 21.27
N LYS A 186 4.60 5.85 22.32
CA LYS A 186 4.22 4.94 23.43
C LYS A 186 2.90 5.39 24.05
N GLY A 187 2.08 4.42 24.51
CA GLY A 187 0.80 4.69 25.15
C GLY A 187 -0.38 4.88 24.20
N THR A 188 -0.18 4.75 22.88
CA THR A 188 -1.26 4.74 21.90
C THR A 188 -1.85 3.34 21.72
N SER A 189 -3.07 3.24 21.16
CA SER A 189 -3.68 1.95 20.80
C SER A 189 -2.85 1.17 19.78
N MET A 190 -1.98 1.84 19.04
CA MET A 190 -1.09 1.26 18.02
C MET A 190 0.20 0.68 18.59
N GLU A 191 0.56 0.98 19.85
CA GLU A 191 1.84 0.58 20.44
C GLU A 191 2.12 -0.92 20.30
N GLY A 192 1.13 -1.77 20.59
CA GLY A 192 1.27 -3.22 20.47
C GLY A 192 1.57 -3.70 19.06
N LEU A 193 0.93 -3.10 18.05
CA LEU A 193 1.17 -3.42 16.64
C LEU A 193 2.59 -3.02 16.21
N ILE A 194 3.04 -1.84 16.62
CA ILE A 194 4.39 -1.36 16.32
C ILE A 194 5.45 -2.24 17.00
N ARG A 195 5.25 -2.65 18.25
CA ARG A 195 6.16 -3.58 18.93
C ARG A 195 6.17 -4.97 18.28
N ASP A 196 5.01 -5.48 17.86
CA ASP A 196 4.91 -6.74 17.13
C ASP A 196 5.72 -6.68 15.83
N TYR A 197 5.66 -5.57 15.09
CA TYR A 197 6.33 -5.38 13.80
C TYR A 197 7.79 -4.98 13.94
N MET A 198 8.08 -3.88 14.62
CA MET A 198 9.44 -3.32 14.74
C MET A 198 10.33 -4.09 15.73
N GLY A 199 9.74 -4.81 16.68
CA GLY A 199 10.50 -5.52 17.72
C GLY A 199 11.36 -4.59 18.56
N LYS A 200 12.68 -4.81 18.56
CA LYS A 200 13.65 -3.99 19.32
C LYS A 200 13.82 -2.57 18.75
N LEU A 201 13.45 -2.35 17.49
CA LEU A 201 13.53 -1.04 16.85
C LEU A 201 12.34 -0.14 17.16
N ALA A 202 11.29 -0.68 17.79
CA ALA A 202 10.13 0.11 18.17
C ALA A 202 10.53 1.27 19.12
N PHE A 203 10.21 2.50 18.69
CA PHE A 203 10.45 3.72 19.46
C PHE A 203 11.94 4.01 19.73
N THR A 204 12.82 3.66 18.83
CA THR A 204 14.26 3.98 18.85
C THR A 204 14.60 5.03 17.78
N ASP A 205 15.80 5.61 17.91
CA ASP A 205 16.36 6.53 16.91
C ASP A 205 17.13 5.80 15.80
N ASP A 206 16.80 4.53 15.51
CA ASP A 206 17.42 3.79 14.41
C ASP A 206 17.03 4.46 13.09
N PRO A 207 18.01 4.84 12.23
CA PRO A 207 17.71 5.59 11.00
C PRO A 207 16.76 4.85 10.05
N ARG A 208 16.67 3.52 10.14
CA ARG A 208 15.75 2.74 9.32
C ARG A 208 14.28 3.02 9.61
N VAL A 209 13.92 3.56 10.77
CA VAL A 209 12.53 3.86 11.13
C VAL A 209 12.14 5.32 10.87
N HIS A 210 13.10 6.18 10.53
CA HIS A 210 12.89 7.59 10.21
C HIS A 210 12.73 7.80 8.70
N VAL A 211 11.58 7.37 8.17
CA VAL A 211 11.33 7.37 6.72
C VAL A 211 11.31 8.77 6.14
N MET A 212 10.76 9.73 6.89
CA MET A 212 10.61 11.11 6.41
C MET A 212 11.95 11.79 6.13
N ASP A 213 13.00 11.45 6.88
CA ASP A 213 14.34 12.05 6.70
C ASP A 213 14.99 11.62 5.36
N ALA A 214 14.61 10.45 4.84
CA ALA A 214 15.10 9.89 3.58
C ALA A 214 14.30 10.34 2.35
N ILE A 215 13.28 11.19 2.52
CA ILE A 215 12.51 11.74 1.39
C ILE A 215 13.23 12.96 0.84
N GLY A 216 13.85 12.83 -0.34
CA GLY A 216 14.51 13.88 -1.09
C GLY A 216 13.73 14.33 -2.33
N PRO A 217 14.31 15.23 -3.16
CA PRO A 217 13.64 15.77 -4.34
C PRO A 217 13.39 14.74 -5.45
N ASP A 218 14.11 13.62 -5.45
CA ASP A 218 13.95 12.50 -6.42
C ASP A 218 12.84 11.53 -6.03
N TYR A 219 12.16 11.78 -4.91
CA TYR A 219 11.05 10.96 -4.45
C TYR A 219 9.87 11.02 -5.43
N PRO A 220 9.18 9.89 -5.71
CA PRO A 220 8.10 9.87 -6.68
C PRO A 220 6.92 10.77 -6.29
N PRO A 221 6.23 11.40 -7.27
CA PRO A 221 4.96 12.09 -7.03
C PRO A 221 3.97 11.24 -6.25
N ALA A 222 3.20 11.84 -5.33
CA ALA A 222 2.33 11.09 -4.45
C ALA A 222 0.90 11.65 -4.37
N PHE A 223 -0.09 10.75 -4.50
CA PHE A 223 -1.48 11.01 -4.17
C PHE A 223 -1.74 10.51 -2.74
N ILE A 224 -2.20 11.41 -1.87
CA ILE A 224 -2.48 11.12 -0.47
C ILE A 224 -3.98 11.22 -0.24
N ALA A 225 -4.63 10.10 0.08
CA ALA A 225 -6.04 10.08 0.41
C ALA A 225 -6.28 9.76 1.89
N THR A 226 -7.24 10.44 2.48
CA THR A 226 -7.76 10.14 3.81
C THR A 226 -9.26 10.38 3.86
N ALA A 227 -9.90 10.10 5.00
CA ALA A 227 -11.33 10.32 5.19
C ALA A 227 -11.61 11.14 6.44
N HIS A 228 -12.78 11.78 6.47
CA HIS A 228 -13.20 12.57 7.62
C HIS A 228 -13.20 11.75 8.93
N HIS A 229 -13.66 10.50 8.87
CA HIS A 229 -13.70 9.57 10.01
C HIS A 229 -12.51 8.58 10.04
N ASP A 230 -11.42 8.89 9.34
CA ASP A 230 -10.19 8.10 9.44
C ASP A 230 -9.45 8.46 10.74
N PHE A 231 -9.16 7.47 11.57
CA PHE A 231 -8.42 7.68 12.82
C PHE A 231 -6.93 8.03 12.59
N LEU A 232 -6.44 7.88 11.34
CA LEU A 232 -5.11 8.30 10.92
C LEU A 232 -5.12 9.60 10.09
N ARG A 233 -6.28 10.25 9.95
CA ARG A 233 -6.47 11.44 9.12
C ARG A 233 -5.40 12.50 9.30
N ASP A 234 -5.02 12.74 10.54
CA ASP A 234 -4.11 13.82 10.89
C ASP A 234 -2.65 13.58 10.45
N ASN A 235 -2.34 12.41 9.88
CA ASN A 235 -1.04 12.14 9.26
C ASN A 235 -0.95 12.63 7.80
N ALA A 236 -2.09 12.82 7.13
CA ALA A 236 -2.10 13.11 5.69
C ALA A 236 -1.51 14.49 5.36
N GLN A 237 -1.93 15.53 6.07
CA GLN A 237 -1.45 16.89 5.82
C GLN A 237 0.06 17.05 6.12
N PRO A 238 0.61 16.57 7.26
CA PRO A 238 2.04 16.62 7.51
C PRO A 238 2.88 15.91 6.43
N MET A 239 2.41 14.78 5.90
CA MET A 239 3.08 14.10 4.79
C MET A 239 3.07 14.95 3.51
N PHE A 240 1.93 15.53 3.17
CA PHE A 240 1.83 16.45 2.03
C PHE A 240 2.76 17.65 2.16
N ASP A 241 2.75 18.32 3.33
CA ASP A 241 3.59 19.49 3.59
C ASP A 241 5.08 19.15 3.51
N HIS A 242 5.45 17.97 4.00
CA HIS A 242 6.82 17.47 3.90
C HIS A 242 7.23 17.26 2.44
N LEU A 243 6.41 16.57 1.63
CA LEU A 243 6.68 16.38 0.19
C LEU A 243 6.83 17.72 -0.55
N GLN A 244 5.93 18.68 -0.28
CA GLN A 244 6.02 20.01 -0.85
C GLN A 244 7.33 20.71 -0.47
N SER A 245 7.77 20.60 0.79
CA SER A 245 9.02 21.19 1.27
C SER A 245 10.27 20.62 0.57
N ARG A 246 10.16 19.38 0.04
CA ARG A 246 11.21 18.72 -0.73
C ARG A 246 11.10 18.93 -2.24
N GLY A 247 10.11 19.71 -2.70
CA GLY A 247 9.85 19.95 -4.12
C GLY A 247 9.22 18.76 -4.85
N VAL A 248 8.67 17.79 -4.11
CA VAL A 248 8.01 16.60 -4.66
C VAL A 248 6.56 16.91 -5.01
N PRO A 249 6.10 16.68 -6.24
CA PRO A 249 4.69 16.88 -6.61
C PRO A 249 3.79 15.97 -5.79
N ALA A 250 2.78 16.55 -5.13
CA ALA A 250 1.83 15.78 -4.35
C ALA A 250 0.43 16.41 -4.38
N GLU A 251 -0.58 15.56 -4.16
CA GLU A 251 -1.95 15.98 -3.85
C GLU A 251 -2.41 15.32 -2.55
N VAL A 252 -3.17 16.06 -1.75
CA VAL A 252 -3.83 15.52 -0.57
C VAL A 252 -5.34 15.74 -0.68
N ARG A 253 -6.12 14.69 -0.41
CA ARG A 253 -7.58 14.75 -0.43
C ARG A 253 -8.19 14.04 0.78
N CYS A 254 -9.16 14.72 1.41
CA CYS A 254 -9.97 14.17 2.50
C CYS A 254 -11.39 13.95 1.98
N TYR A 255 -11.89 12.72 2.08
CA TYR A 255 -13.20 12.31 1.57
C TYR A 255 -14.23 12.18 2.69
N GLY A 256 -15.52 12.29 2.30
CA GLY A 256 -16.63 12.23 3.24
C GLY A 256 -16.87 13.55 3.98
N SER A 257 -17.79 13.50 4.91
CA SER A 257 -18.17 14.62 5.79
C SER A 257 -18.42 14.13 7.21
N GLU A 258 -18.77 15.01 8.13
CA GLU A 258 -19.10 14.65 9.52
C GLU A 258 -20.27 13.66 9.60
N GLU A 259 -21.22 13.73 8.67
CA GLU A 259 -22.40 12.87 8.61
C GLU A 259 -22.11 11.51 7.97
N ALA A 260 -21.11 11.42 7.09
CA ALA A 260 -20.78 10.22 6.30
C ALA A 260 -19.89 9.25 7.08
N LYS A 261 -20.40 8.69 8.17
CA LYS A 261 -19.64 7.80 9.09
C LYS A 261 -19.10 6.54 8.46
N GLU A 262 -19.67 6.08 7.36
CA GLU A 262 -19.20 4.93 6.57
C GLU A 262 -17.94 5.23 5.76
N VAL A 263 -17.61 6.53 5.54
CA VAL A 263 -16.39 6.97 4.88
C VAL A 263 -15.31 7.16 5.96
N ALA A 264 -14.73 6.03 6.36
CA ALA A 264 -13.79 5.93 7.46
C ALA A 264 -12.46 5.32 6.99
N HIS A 265 -11.66 4.82 7.91
CA HIS A 265 -10.35 4.23 7.62
C HIS A 265 -10.42 3.17 6.51
N VAL A 266 -9.58 3.33 5.48
CA VAL A 266 -9.48 2.41 4.30
C VAL A 266 -10.80 2.29 3.51
N PHE A 267 -11.61 3.35 3.47
CA PHE A 267 -12.91 3.39 2.80
C PHE A 267 -12.84 3.10 1.28
N HIS A 268 -11.74 3.44 0.62
CA HIS A 268 -11.53 3.33 -0.83
C HIS A 268 -11.62 1.88 -1.33
N VAL A 269 -11.36 0.87 -0.49
CA VAL A 269 -11.52 -0.55 -0.85
C VAL A 269 -12.99 -0.99 -0.88
N ASN A 270 -13.89 -0.22 -0.26
CA ASN A 270 -15.34 -0.46 -0.32
C ASN A 270 -15.95 0.17 -1.58
N ILE A 271 -15.71 -0.43 -2.72
CA ILE A 271 -16.14 0.07 -4.04
C ILE A 271 -17.66 0.24 -4.22
N ALA A 272 -18.47 -0.14 -3.21
CA ALA A 272 -19.91 0.15 -3.20
C ALA A 272 -20.21 1.59 -2.77
N LEU A 273 -19.31 2.25 -2.01
CA LEU A 273 -19.47 3.63 -1.60
C LEU A 273 -19.18 4.59 -2.76
N GLN A 274 -19.98 5.64 -2.85
CA GLN A 274 -19.78 6.69 -3.85
C GLN A 274 -18.45 7.42 -3.64
N GLU A 275 -18.10 7.72 -2.40
CA GLU A 275 -16.84 8.36 -2.04
C GLU A 275 -15.61 7.47 -2.35
N ALA A 276 -15.74 6.15 -2.22
CA ALA A 276 -14.69 5.24 -2.64
C ALA A 276 -14.47 5.28 -4.15
N LYS A 277 -15.55 5.28 -4.95
CA LYS A 277 -15.44 5.42 -6.42
C LYS A 277 -14.78 6.73 -6.81
N ARG A 278 -15.20 7.84 -6.18
CA ARG A 278 -14.62 9.16 -6.40
C ARG A 278 -13.13 9.17 -6.05
N CYS A 279 -12.74 8.60 -4.90
CA CYS A 279 -11.34 8.48 -4.50
C CYS A 279 -10.53 7.68 -5.52
N ASN A 280 -11.04 6.53 -5.96
CA ASN A 280 -10.38 5.66 -6.92
C ASN A 280 -10.30 6.30 -8.33
N ASP A 281 -11.29 7.11 -8.72
CA ASP A 281 -11.25 7.90 -9.96
C ASP A 281 -10.18 9.00 -9.89
N ASP A 282 -10.15 9.77 -8.79
CA ASP A 282 -9.17 10.83 -8.55
C ASP A 282 -7.73 10.27 -8.50
N GLU A 283 -7.56 9.14 -7.82
CA GLU A 283 -6.28 8.43 -7.72
C GLU A 283 -5.81 7.94 -9.11
N ALA A 284 -6.69 7.32 -9.88
CA ALA A 284 -6.39 6.87 -11.24
C ALA A 284 -6.05 8.05 -12.17
N GLU A 285 -6.74 9.18 -12.03
CA GLU A 285 -6.46 10.39 -12.81
C GLU A 285 -5.10 10.98 -12.44
N PHE A 286 -4.76 11.01 -11.14
CA PHE A 286 -3.42 11.41 -10.69
C PHE A 286 -2.36 10.51 -11.33
N PHE A 287 -2.50 9.19 -11.26
CA PHE A 287 -1.52 8.26 -11.82
C PHE A 287 -1.29 8.47 -13.31
N LYS A 288 -2.36 8.68 -14.10
CA LYS A 288 -2.28 8.91 -15.56
C LYS A 288 -1.44 10.13 -15.96
N ARG A 289 -1.19 11.05 -15.05
CA ARG A 289 -0.34 12.23 -15.33
C ARG A 289 1.17 11.94 -15.25
N TYR A 290 1.55 10.83 -14.62
CA TYR A 290 2.96 10.50 -14.34
C TYR A 290 3.45 9.21 -15.02
N ILE A 291 2.60 8.55 -15.80
CA ILE A 291 2.91 7.27 -16.47
C ILE A 291 3.11 7.42 -17.98
#